data_5e14d7c8d14c84e753013b432470607c
#
_entry.id   5e14d7c8d14c84e753013b432470607c
#
_cell.length_a   1.000
_cell.length_b   1.000
_cell.length_c   1.000
_cell.angle_alpha   90.00
_cell.angle_beta   90.00
_cell.angle_gamma   90.00
#
_symmetry.space_group_name_H-M   'P 1'
#
loop_
_entity.id
_entity.type
_entity.pdbx_description
1 polymer ?
#
loop_
_entity_poly.entity_id
_entity_poly.type
_entity_poly.pdbx_seq_one_letter_code
_entity_poly.pdbx_strand_id
1 'polypeptide(L)'
;MDIYFYNTLTKKKDKFEPLNPDEIRIYSCGPTVYKDATIGNMRTNIFQDVLRRTLRYNGYKIKHVMNITDVGHLVSDGDEGEDKMLKSAREEHKTPLQIAEHYTKLFFDDLSALNIETPEIVCKATEHIKEMLEYVEKLMENGYAYETSTAIYFDISKLDKYPILSNLDVEKQKAGARVEIDPEKRNPQDFALWIKAPENHLMKWDSPWGPSYPGWHIECSAMGQKYLGDQFDIHTGGIDLIPTHHENEIAQSKGKCGKIPARYWLHGEYLLINGGKMSKSLGNVYLVKDIKEKGFDPIVYKLFSYSCHYRNKLNFTWEGIESAAKSLQRLRNSYQMNLNGTDKLTEEDTERLSQIEENFHKAINDDLNMPLAMSFVWEAARFEKKNPEVAKLLAKFDTVLGIKIDEVNSEKQEIPQEILDLVEQRKMARENKDWTKSDELRDLINQKGYNVKDTKNGVEVIKIWRK
;
A
#
# COMPACT_ATOMS: atom_id res chain seq x y z
N MET A 1 1.80 5.65 -25.65
CA MET A 1 0.98 4.41 -25.59
C MET A 1 -0.22 4.70 -24.69
N ASP A 2 -1.42 4.23 -25.05
CA ASP A 2 -2.61 4.48 -24.22
C ASP A 2 -2.53 3.76 -22.87
N ILE A 3 -3.04 4.40 -21.83
CA ILE A 3 -3.16 3.84 -20.48
C ILE A 3 -4.63 3.61 -20.17
N TYR A 4 -4.94 2.51 -19.54
CA TYR A 4 -6.29 2.17 -19.09
C TYR A 4 -6.29 1.83 -17.62
N PHE A 5 -7.29 2.30 -16.88
CA PHE A 5 -7.52 1.94 -15.48
C PHE A 5 -8.94 1.46 -15.27
N TYR A 6 -9.12 0.44 -14.45
CA TYR A 6 -10.45 0.11 -13.95
C TYR A 6 -10.92 1.20 -13.00
N ASN A 7 -11.96 1.89 -13.41
CA ASN A 7 -12.52 3.00 -12.66
C ASN A 7 -13.74 2.51 -11.87
N THR A 8 -13.67 2.53 -10.55
CA THR A 8 -14.78 2.10 -9.68
C THR A 8 -16.05 2.94 -9.91
N LEU A 9 -15.90 4.20 -10.31
CA LEU A 9 -17.03 5.08 -10.59
C LEU A 9 -17.86 4.62 -11.81
N THR A 10 -17.18 4.19 -12.88
CA THR A 10 -17.82 3.74 -14.12
C THR A 10 -17.97 2.23 -14.18
N LYS A 11 -17.30 1.47 -13.28
CA LYS A 11 -17.28 -0.01 -13.19
C LYS A 11 -16.72 -0.69 -14.42
N LYS A 12 -15.84 -0.03 -15.16
CA LYS A 12 -15.17 -0.56 -16.36
C LYS A 12 -13.74 -0.02 -16.47
N LYS A 13 -12.96 -0.60 -17.39
CA LYS A 13 -11.68 -0.03 -17.77
C LYS A 13 -11.93 1.20 -18.66
N ASP A 14 -11.52 2.35 -18.16
CA ASP A 14 -11.57 3.61 -18.89
C ASP A 14 -10.19 3.95 -19.41
N LYS A 15 -10.12 4.53 -20.61
CA LYS A 15 -8.90 5.16 -21.10
C LYS A 15 -8.54 6.33 -20.19
N PHE A 16 -7.29 6.39 -19.76
CA PHE A 16 -6.82 7.50 -18.94
C PHE A 16 -6.61 8.75 -19.80
N GLU A 17 -7.36 9.79 -19.49
CA GLU A 17 -7.27 11.11 -20.07
C GLU A 17 -7.14 12.12 -18.94
N PRO A 18 -5.94 12.69 -18.70
CA PRO A 18 -5.74 13.61 -17.60
C PRO A 18 -6.51 14.92 -17.79
N LEU A 19 -6.90 15.53 -16.69
CA LEU A 19 -7.50 16.88 -16.68
C LEU A 19 -6.49 17.95 -17.13
N ASN A 20 -5.22 17.74 -16.75
CA ASN A 20 -4.09 18.54 -17.18
C ASN A 20 -2.96 17.60 -17.66
N PRO A 21 -2.58 17.62 -18.95
CA PRO A 21 -1.52 16.75 -19.45
C PRO A 21 -0.14 17.07 -18.88
N ASP A 22 0.09 18.27 -18.35
CA ASP A 22 1.38 18.69 -17.80
C ASP A 22 1.63 18.16 -16.39
N GLU A 23 0.57 17.88 -15.63
CA GLU A 23 0.67 17.43 -14.25
C GLU A 23 -0.54 16.57 -13.84
N ILE A 24 -0.31 15.30 -13.54
CA ILE A 24 -1.34 14.39 -13.01
C ILE A 24 -1.48 14.60 -11.51
N ARG A 25 -2.70 14.86 -11.07
CA ARG A 25 -3.05 15.11 -9.66
C ARG A 25 -3.68 13.88 -9.05
N ILE A 26 -3.05 13.36 -7.98
CA ILE A 26 -3.47 12.14 -7.28
C ILE A 26 -3.72 12.47 -5.81
N TYR A 27 -4.83 11.98 -5.27
CA TYR A 27 -5.08 11.95 -3.84
C TYR A 27 -5.15 10.50 -3.35
N SER A 28 -4.48 10.19 -2.26
CA SER A 28 -4.54 8.90 -1.60
C SER A 28 -4.93 9.07 -0.14
N CYS A 29 -5.94 8.33 0.32
CA CYS A 29 -6.23 8.25 1.74
C CYS A 29 -5.04 7.62 2.46
N GLY A 30 -4.49 8.37 3.40
CA GLY A 30 -3.36 7.96 4.23
C GLY A 30 -3.79 7.21 5.49
N PRO A 31 -2.84 6.91 6.38
CA PRO A 31 -3.12 6.15 7.59
C PRO A 31 -3.79 6.99 8.68
N THR A 32 -4.63 6.34 9.49
CA THR A 32 -4.98 6.84 10.83
C THR A 32 -3.89 6.38 11.79
N VAL A 33 -3.13 7.32 12.35
CA VAL A 33 -1.87 7.05 13.05
C VAL A 33 -2.04 6.82 14.55
N TYR A 34 -2.81 5.80 14.91
CA TYR A 34 -3.02 5.36 16.31
C TYR A 34 -2.42 3.99 16.62
N LYS A 35 -1.89 3.28 15.63
CA LYS A 35 -1.23 1.96 15.74
C LYS A 35 -0.37 1.68 14.50
N ASP A 36 0.46 0.62 14.59
CA ASP A 36 1.24 0.12 13.44
C ASP A 36 0.37 -0.16 12.22
N ALA A 37 0.87 0.23 11.05
CA ALA A 37 0.29 -0.15 9.77
C ALA A 37 0.59 -1.63 9.46
N THR A 38 -0.43 -2.36 9.02
CA THR A 38 -0.29 -3.78 8.68
C THR A 38 0.27 -3.98 7.28
N ILE A 39 0.76 -5.19 6.97
CA ILE A 39 1.13 -5.54 5.58
C ILE A 39 -0.07 -5.42 4.63
N GLY A 40 -1.30 -5.53 5.11
CA GLY A 40 -2.50 -5.26 4.32
C GLY A 40 -2.61 -3.79 3.92
N ASN A 41 -2.32 -2.86 4.83
CA ASN A 41 -2.24 -1.42 4.51
C ASN A 41 -1.10 -1.16 3.52
N MET A 42 0.08 -1.78 3.74
CA MET A 42 1.24 -1.63 2.85
C MET A 42 0.94 -2.13 1.44
N ARG A 43 0.10 -3.15 1.26
CA ARG A 43 -0.34 -3.60 -0.07
C ARG A 43 -1.02 -2.48 -0.87
N THR A 44 -1.87 -1.69 -0.22
CA THR A 44 -2.50 -0.51 -0.84
C THR A 44 -1.45 0.53 -1.23
N ASN A 45 -0.49 0.82 -0.35
CA ASN A 45 0.59 1.75 -0.66
C ASN A 45 1.52 1.23 -1.79
N ILE A 46 1.73 -0.09 -1.89
CA ILE A 46 2.50 -0.69 -2.99
C ILE A 46 1.81 -0.45 -4.34
N PHE A 47 0.49 -0.66 -4.45
CA PHE A 47 -0.18 -0.41 -5.72
C PHE A 47 -0.20 1.08 -6.09
N GLN A 48 -0.33 1.97 -5.10
CA GLN A 48 -0.23 3.43 -5.31
C GLN A 48 1.16 3.84 -5.82
N ASP A 49 2.23 3.21 -5.30
CA ASP A 49 3.59 3.42 -5.78
C ASP A 49 3.78 2.93 -7.22
N VAL A 50 3.24 1.75 -7.55
CA VAL A 50 3.24 1.22 -8.92
C VAL A 50 2.49 2.16 -9.87
N LEU A 51 1.34 2.69 -9.46
CA LEU A 51 0.57 3.67 -10.23
C LEU A 51 1.42 4.91 -10.56
N ARG A 52 2.07 5.50 -9.54
CA ARG A 52 2.93 6.67 -9.70
C ARG A 52 4.09 6.38 -10.65
N ARG A 53 4.80 5.27 -10.43
CA ARG A 53 5.94 4.85 -11.24
C ARG A 53 5.51 4.55 -12.68
N THR A 54 4.36 3.92 -12.90
CA THR A 54 3.79 3.68 -14.24
C THR A 54 3.50 5.00 -14.95
N LEU A 55 2.88 5.97 -14.28
CA LEU A 55 2.60 7.27 -14.88
C LEU A 55 3.90 8.02 -15.24
N ARG A 56 4.92 7.98 -14.36
CA ARG A 56 6.24 8.56 -14.67
C ARG A 56 6.96 7.82 -15.81
N TYR A 57 6.84 6.49 -15.87
CA TYR A 57 7.37 5.71 -16.98
C TYR A 57 6.76 6.13 -18.33
N ASN A 58 5.52 6.59 -18.32
CA ASN A 58 4.83 7.19 -19.46
C ASN A 58 5.13 8.68 -19.68
N GLY A 59 6.04 9.27 -18.89
CA GLY A 59 6.51 10.64 -19.07
C GLY A 59 5.68 11.72 -18.33
N TYR A 60 4.68 11.35 -17.53
CA TYR A 60 3.88 12.31 -16.78
C TYR A 60 4.60 12.85 -15.54
N LYS A 61 4.41 14.13 -15.25
CA LYS A 61 4.68 14.71 -13.94
C LYS A 61 3.53 14.42 -13.00
N ILE A 62 3.83 14.23 -11.72
CA ILE A 62 2.84 13.86 -10.72
C ILE A 62 2.86 14.85 -9.57
N LYS A 63 1.67 15.21 -9.11
CA LYS A 63 1.42 15.87 -7.84
C LYS A 63 0.54 14.94 -6.99
N HIS A 64 1.16 14.18 -6.10
CA HIS A 64 0.48 13.24 -5.23
C HIS A 64 0.36 13.81 -3.82
N VAL A 65 -0.85 13.84 -3.30
CA VAL A 65 -1.20 14.26 -1.95
C VAL A 65 -1.65 13.06 -1.14
N MET A 66 -1.11 12.91 0.07
CA MET A 66 -1.56 11.92 1.05
C MET A 66 -1.79 12.62 2.39
N ASN A 67 -2.93 12.36 3.01
CA ASN A 67 -3.19 12.83 4.35
C ASN A 67 -2.58 11.92 5.42
N ILE A 68 -2.36 12.49 6.60
CA ILE A 68 -2.17 11.77 7.85
C ILE A 68 -3.34 12.15 8.75
N THR A 69 -4.15 11.15 9.09
CA THR A 69 -5.25 11.31 10.03
C THR A 69 -4.69 11.22 11.45
N ASP A 70 -4.33 12.37 11.98
CA ASP A 70 -3.76 12.56 13.32
C ASP A 70 -4.74 13.24 14.29
N VAL A 71 -6.00 13.30 13.93
CA VAL A 71 -7.14 13.68 14.79
C VAL A 71 -7.85 12.43 15.32
N GLY A 72 -8.63 12.58 16.39
CA GLY A 72 -9.38 11.47 16.97
C GLY A 72 -10.49 10.98 16.06
N HIS A 73 -10.63 9.66 15.96
CA HIS A 73 -11.75 9.01 15.26
C HIS A 73 -12.39 7.94 16.12
N LEU A 74 -13.70 7.81 15.99
CA LEU A 74 -14.49 6.81 16.69
C LEU A 74 -14.14 5.38 16.22
N VAL A 75 -14.34 4.40 17.10
CA VAL A 75 -13.91 2.99 16.86
C VAL A 75 -14.66 2.34 15.72
N SER A 76 -15.92 2.71 15.50
CA SER A 76 -16.71 2.24 14.35
C SER A 76 -16.46 3.14 13.13
N ASP A 77 -16.65 2.58 11.92
CA ASP A 77 -16.71 3.37 10.67
C ASP A 77 -18.02 4.19 10.59
N GLY A 78 -18.85 4.15 11.65
CA GLY A 78 -19.96 5.03 11.93
C GLY A 78 -19.55 6.09 12.96
N ASP A 79 -20.45 7.03 13.21
CA ASP A 79 -20.24 8.20 14.09
C ASP A 79 -20.29 7.87 15.59
N GLU A 80 -19.95 6.63 16.01
CA GLU A 80 -20.10 6.16 17.39
C GLU A 80 -18.91 5.34 17.90
N GLY A 81 -18.72 5.34 19.23
CA GLY A 81 -17.72 4.56 19.94
C GLY A 81 -16.63 5.39 20.60
N GLU A 82 -15.64 4.74 21.21
CA GLU A 82 -14.50 5.38 21.83
C GLU A 82 -13.52 5.88 20.73
N ASP A 83 -12.93 7.04 20.95
CA ASP A 83 -11.89 7.60 20.08
C ASP A 83 -10.64 6.69 20.07
N LYS A 84 -10.25 6.24 18.88
CA LYS A 84 -9.09 5.33 18.65
C LYS A 84 -7.78 5.93 19.14
N MET A 85 -7.59 7.24 18.92
CA MET A 85 -6.36 7.94 19.31
C MET A 85 -6.29 8.10 20.83
N LEU A 86 -7.41 8.49 21.48
CA LEU A 86 -7.48 8.61 22.93
C LEU A 86 -7.30 7.25 23.62
N LYS A 87 -7.86 6.18 23.04
CA LYS A 87 -7.66 4.83 23.53
C LYS A 87 -6.18 4.42 23.50
N SER A 88 -5.51 4.59 22.37
CA SER A 88 -4.08 4.27 22.24
C SER A 88 -3.21 5.14 23.16
N ALA A 89 -3.54 6.43 23.29
CA ALA A 89 -2.86 7.34 24.20
C ALA A 89 -2.92 6.87 25.66
N ARG A 90 -4.09 6.41 26.09
CA ARG A 90 -4.29 5.85 27.43
C ARG A 90 -3.56 4.52 27.63
N GLU A 91 -3.65 3.61 26.67
CA GLU A 91 -3.01 2.30 26.72
C GLU A 91 -1.47 2.39 26.74
N GLU A 92 -0.89 3.38 26.04
CA GLU A 92 0.56 3.59 25.95
C GLU A 92 1.10 4.64 26.92
N HIS A 93 0.27 5.24 27.78
CA HIS A 93 0.64 6.33 28.68
C HIS A 93 1.32 7.53 27.98
N LYS A 94 0.80 7.90 26.79
CA LYS A 94 1.28 8.99 25.96
C LYS A 94 0.16 10.01 25.70
N THR A 95 0.55 11.20 25.23
CA THR A 95 -0.45 12.14 24.69
C THR A 95 -0.90 11.72 23.27
N PRO A 96 -2.11 12.11 22.82
CA PRO A 96 -2.56 11.85 21.44
C PRO A 96 -1.55 12.32 20.38
N LEU A 97 -0.94 13.48 20.59
CA LEU A 97 0.09 14.01 19.67
C LEU A 97 1.34 13.11 19.61
N GLN A 98 1.81 12.64 20.76
CA GLN A 98 2.94 11.70 20.82
C GLN A 98 2.64 10.36 20.14
N ILE A 99 1.39 9.87 20.25
CA ILE A 99 0.90 8.67 19.52
C ILE A 99 0.96 8.95 18.02
N ALA A 100 0.39 10.07 17.57
CA ALA A 100 0.35 10.42 16.16
C ALA A 100 1.76 10.56 15.56
N GLU A 101 2.67 11.26 16.24
CA GLU A 101 4.07 11.41 15.80
C GLU A 101 4.80 10.06 15.72
N HIS A 102 4.62 9.21 16.74
CA HIS A 102 5.25 7.90 16.79
C HIS A 102 4.82 7.01 15.62
N TYR A 103 3.51 6.83 15.42
CA TYR A 103 3.00 5.96 14.36
C TYR A 103 3.15 6.56 12.96
N THR A 104 3.13 7.88 12.82
CA THR A 104 3.51 8.54 11.56
C THR A 104 4.95 8.20 11.17
N LYS A 105 5.89 8.28 12.12
CA LYS A 105 7.29 7.91 11.85
C LYS A 105 7.40 6.45 11.43
N LEU A 106 6.79 5.52 12.16
CA LEU A 106 6.83 4.09 11.83
C LEU A 106 6.22 3.81 10.45
N PHE A 107 5.14 4.48 10.08
CA PHE A 107 4.54 4.35 8.76
C PHE A 107 5.52 4.74 7.64
N PHE A 108 6.21 5.87 7.76
CA PHE A 108 7.19 6.29 6.76
C PHE A 108 8.46 5.41 6.77
N ASP A 109 8.88 4.91 7.93
CA ASP A 109 9.97 3.94 8.03
C ASP A 109 9.61 2.64 7.26
N ASP A 110 8.35 2.19 7.33
CA ASP A 110 7.83 1.03 6.60
C ASP A 110 7.74 1.31 5.09
N LEU A 111 7.25 2.48 4.66
CA LEU A 111 7.27 2.88 3.25
C LEU A 111 8.69 2.86 2.69
N SER A 112 9.65 3.45 3.41
CA SER A 112 11.06 3.46 3.03
C SER A 112 11.65 2.06 2.91
N ALA A 113 11.34 1.17 3.87
CA ALA A 113 11.79 -0.21 3.86
C ALA A 113 11.25 -1.00 2.66
N LEU A 114 10.07 -0.65 2.16
CA LEU A 114 9.44 -1.23 0.97
C LEU A 114 9.83 -0.48 -0.32
N ASN A 115 10.74 0.50 -0.26
CA ASN A 115 11.08 1.38 -1.38
C ASN A 115 9.83 1.99 -2.05
N ILE A 116 8.87 2.41 -1.24
CA ILE A 116 7.70 3.18 -1.65
C ILE A 116 8.06 4.64 -1.58
N GLU A 117 7.85 5.37 -2.66
CA GLU A 117 8.17 6.79 -2.73
C GLU A 117 7.21 7.63 -1.87
N THR A 118 7.77 8.54 -1.08
CA THR A 118 6.96 9.50 -0.34
C THR A 118 6.16 10.39 -1.31
N PRO A 119 4.87 10.65 -1.05
CA PRO A 119 4.10 11.61 -1.84
C PRO A 119 4.72 13.00 -1.85
N GLU A 120 4.49 13.77 -2.92
CA GLU A 120 4.99 15.15 -3.06
C GLU A 120 4.45 16.06 -1.96
N ILE A 121 3.23 15.78 -1.47
CA ILE A 121 2.61 16.51 -0.36
C ILE A 121 2.07 15.48 0.64
N VAL A 122 2.55 15.59 1.88
CA VAL A 122 1.99 14.89 3.04
C VAL A 122 1.37 15.95 3.94
N CYS A 123 0.10 15.83 4.27
CA CYS A 123 -0.64 16.83 5.03
C CYS A 123 -1.35 16.21 6.24
N LYS A 124 -1.25 16.86 7.41
CA LYS A 124 -1.87 16.39 8.66
C LYS A 124 -3.25 17.01 8.83
N ALA A 125 -4.20 16.23 9.32
CA ALA A 125 -5.56 16.71 9.60
C ALA A 125 -5.55 17.84 10.65
N THR A 126 -4.72 17.73 11.71
CA THR A 126 -4.60 18.78 12.74
C THR A 126 -4.10 20.13 12.21
N GLU A 127 -3.39 20.15 11.09
CA GLU A 127 -2.88 21.37 10.44
C GLU A 127 -3.91 21.99 9.46
N HIS A 128 -5.09 21.36 9.30
CA HIS A 128 -6.10 21.73 8.30
C HIS A 128 -7.50 21.97 8.89
N ILE A 129 -7.56 22.21 10.18
CA ILE A 129 -8.84 22.47 10.90
C ILE A 129 -9.61 23.62 10.28
N LYS A 130 -8.92 24.70 9.92
CA LYS A 130 -9.56 25.88 9.29
C LYS A 130 -10.22 25.53 7.96
N GLU A 131 -9.51 24.83 7.09
CA GLU A 131 -10.02 24.43 5.78
C GLU A 131 -11.22 23.48 5.89
N MET A 132 -11.20 22.61 6.88
CA MET A 132 -12.33 21.72 7.17
C MET A 132 -13.54 22.49 7.68
N LEU A 133 -13.36 23.45 8.58
CA LEU A 133 -14.44 24.34 9.06
C LEU A 133 -15.05 25.12 7.91
N GLU A 134 -14.24 25.80 7.10
CA GLU A 134 -14.69 26.54 5.92
C GLU A 134 -15.45 25.64 4.92
N TYR A 135 -15.07 24.37 4.84
CA TYR A 135 -15.77 23.40 3.99
C TYR A 135 -17.15 23.07 4.56
N VAL A 136 -17.26 22.82 5.88
CA VAL A 136 -18.54 22.52 6.54
C VAL A 136 -19.47 23.73 6.49
N GLU A 137 -18.96 24.94 6.77
CA GLU A 137 -19.74 26.18 6.66
C GLU A 137 -20.34 26.34 5.26
N LYS A 138 -19.53 26.03 4.21
CA LYS A 138 -20.01 26.10 2.83
C LYS A 138 -21.10 25.07 2.52
N LEU A 139 -21.02 23.88 3.10
CA LEU A 139 -22.09 22.85 3.01
C LEU A 139 -23.38 23.33 3.71
N MET A 140 -23.26 24.00 4.86
CA MET A 140 -24.38 24.60 5.58
C MET A 140 -25.05 25.72 4.73
N GLU A 141 -24.24 26.63 4.19
CA GLU A 141 -24.73 27.72 3.30
C GLU A 141 -25.47 27.16 2.08
N ASN A 142 -24.98 26.09 1.49
CA ASN A 142 -25.58 25.44 0.33
C ASN A 142 -26.82 24.59 0.67
N GLY A 143 -27.14 24.41 1.97
CA GLY A 143 -28.28 23.63 2.46
C GLY A 143 -28.12 22.13 2.43
N TYR A 144 -26.87 21.63 2.35
CA TYR A 144 -26.53 20.20 2.40
C TYR A 144 -26.14 19.70 3.81
N ALA A 145 -26.08 20.58 4.78
CA ALA A 145 -25.79 20.20 6.16
C ALA A 145 -26.76 20.86 7.15
N TYR A 146 -26.90 20.25 8.32
CA TYR A 146 -27.74 20.75 9.40
C TYR A 146 -27.12 20.46 10.76
N GLU A 147 -27.44 21.29 11.75
CA GLU A 147 -26.96 21.18 13.12
C GLU A 147 -27.94 20.37 13.98
N THR A 148 -27.38 19.56 14.89
CA THR A 148 -28.08 18.87 15.98
C THR A 148 -27.42 19.21 17.31
N SER A 149 -27.91 18.62 18.41
CA SER A 149 -27.27 18.76 19.71
C SER A 149 -25.90 18.11 19.78
N THR A 150 -25.62 17.10 18.94
CA THR A 150 -24.43 16.25 18.97
C THR A 150 -23.42 16.56 17.86
N ALA A 151 -23.87 16.98 16.67
CA ALA A 151 -23.00 17.14 15.51
C ALA A 151 -23.60 18.05 14.43
N ILE A 152 -22.79 18.37 13.43
CA ILE A 152 -23.22 18.86 12.13
C ILE A 152 -23.24 17.66 11.20
N TYR A 153 -24.41 17.33 10.65
CA TYR A 153 -24.63 16.21 9.76
C TYR A 153 -24.80 16.66 8.30
N PHE A 154 -24.28 15.85 7.38
CA PHE A 154 -24.60 15.96 5.96
C PHE A 154 -25.97 15.36 5.69
N ASP A 155 -26.85 16.09 5.02
CA ASP A 155 -28.20 15.68 4.60
C ASP A 155 -28.16 15.00 3.23
N ILE A 156 -28.08 13.66 3.22
CA ILE A 156 -28.01 12.89 1.97
C ILE A 156 -29.27 13.04 1.10
N SER A 157 -30.41 13.42 1.69
CA SER A 157 -31.67 13.61 0.95
C SER A 157 -31.62 14.78 -0.04
N LYS A 158 -30.61 15.64 0.09
CA LYS A 158 -30.39 16.78 -0.83
C LYS A 158 -29.67 16.39 -2.12
N LEU A 159 -29.09 15.17 -2.17
CA LEU A 159 -28.45 14.65 -3.37
C LEU A 159 -29.47 13.95 -4.28
N ASP A 160 -29.40 14.22 -5.58
CA ASP A 160 -30.24 13.53 -6.58
C ASP A 160 -30.03 12.01 -6.57
N LYS A 161 -28.82 11.58 -6.20
CA LYS A 161 -28.45 10.18 -6.13
C LYS A 161 -27.42 9.96 -5.01
N TYR A 162 -27.70 8.99 -4.14
CA TYR A 162 -26.80 8.43 -3.14
C TYR A 162 -27.20 6.97 -2.87
N PRO A 163 -26.31 5.99 -2.89
CA PRO A 163 -24.86 6.08 -3.19
C PRO A 163 -24.55 6.25 -4.69
N ILE A 164 -23.37 6.77 -5.00
CA ILE A 164 -22.88 7.03 -6.37
C ILE A 164 -21.80 6.02 -6.78
N LEU A 165 -20.81 5.80 -5.91
CA LEU A 165 -19.64 4.96 -6.14
C LEU A 165 -19.92 3.49 -5.80
N SER A 166 -20.55 3.25 -4.67
CA SER A 166 -20.87 1.92 -4.16
C SER A 166 -22.15 1.35 -4.78
N ASN A 167 -22.26 0.01 -4.75
CA ASN A 167 -23.51 -0.70 -5.07
C ASN A 167 -24.28 -1.05 -3.81
N LEU A 168 -24.07 -0.35 -2.71
CA LEU A 168 -24.71 -0.69 -1.46
C LEU A 168 -26.22 -0.61 -1.60
N ASP A 169 -26.85 -1.72 -1.30
CA ASP A 169 -28.28 -1.80 -1.09
C ASP A 169 -28.54 -1.20 0.31
N VAL A 170 -28.86 0.08 0.28
CA VAL A 170 -29.12 0.91 1.44
C VAL A 170 -30.18 0.29 2.38
N GLU A 171 -31.12 -0.47 1.81
CA GLU A 171 -32.17 -1.14 2.61
C GLU A 171 -31.65 -2.34 3.39
N LYS A 172 -30.65 -3.06 2.86
CA LYS A 172 -30.04 -4.19 3.57
C LYS A 172 -29.11 -3.78 4.70
N GLN A 173 -28.50 -2.59 4.65
CA GLN A 173 -27.70 -2.05 5.76
C GLN A 173 -28.57 -1.78 7.01
N LYS A 174 -29.81 -1.35 6.83
CA LYS A 174 -30.75 -1.12 7.94
C LYS A 174 -31.02 -2.37 8.79
N ALA A 175 -30.92 -3.56 8.19
CA ALA A 175 -31.22 -4.83 8.85
C ALA A 175 -30.06 -5.40 9.71
N GLY A 176 -28.82 -4.89 9.57
CA GLY A 176 -27.62 -5.41 10.23
C GLY A 176 -26.95 -4.50 11.26
N ALA A 177 -27.33 -3.24 11.33
CA ALA A 177 -26.72 -2.27 12.23
C ALA A 177 -27.22 -2.45 13.69
N ARG A 178 -26.35 -2.95 14.56
CA ARG A 178 -26.53 -2.97 16.04
C ARG A 178 -26.11 -1.65 16.70
N VAL A 179 -26.27 -0.52 15.97
CA VAL A 179 -25.78 0.79 16.40
C VAL A 179 -26.99 1.63 16.76
N GLU A 180 -27.01 2.27 17.92
CA GLU A 180 -28.03 3.24 18.28
C GLU A 180 -27.88 4.45 17.35
N ILE A 181 -28.86 4.65 16.47
CA ILE A 181 -28.89 5.78 15.55
C ILE A 181 -29.23 7.03 16.37
N ASP A 182 -28.44 8.09 16.22
CA ASP A 182 -28.75 9.38 16.81
C ASP A 182 -30.19 9.80 16.41
N PRO A 183 -31.09 9.95 17.39
CA PRO A 183 -32.51 10.26 17.12
C PRO A 183 -32.73 11.60 16.44
N GLU A 184 -31.74 12.50 16.47
CA GLU A 184 -31.81 13.81 15.81
C GLU A 184 -31.41 13.76 14.32
N LYS A 185 -30.89 12.63 13.81
CA LYS A 185 -30.61 12.46 12.39
C LYS A 185 -31.91 12.48 11.59
N ARG A 186 -31.96 13.30 10.53
CA ARG A 186 -33.11 13.36 9.60
C ARG A 186 -33.25 12.09 8.78
N ASN A 187 -32.11 11.49 8.42
CA ASN A 187 -32.04 10.20 7.75
C ASN A 187 -30.97 9.35 8.48
N PRO A 188 -31.24 8.07 8.75
CA PRO A 188 -30.25 7.16 9.39
C PRO A 188 -28.90 7.10 8.71
N GLN A 189 -28.81 7.44 7.43
CA GLN A 189 -27.59 7.43 6.64
C GLN A 189 -26.87 8.79 6.56
N ASP A 190 -27.46 9.84 7.15
CA ASP A 190 -26.76 11.10 7.31
C ASP A 190 -25.49 10.85 8.14
N PHE A 191 -24.39 11.47 7.75
CA PHE A 191 -23.09 11.24 8.36
C PHE A 191 -22.51 12.53 8.94
N ALA A 192 -21.75 12.40 10.01
CA ALA A 192 -21.19 13.54 10.70
C ALA A 192 -20.09 14.22 9.87
N LEU A 193 -20.21 15.54 9.73
CA LEU A 193 -19.19 16.43 9.18
C LEU A 193 -18.30 17.00 10.29
N TRP A 194 -18.93 17.35 11.43
CA TRP A 194 -18.28 17.98 12.55
C TRP A 194 -18.99 17.56 13.85
N ILE A 195 -18.24 17.05 14.83
CA ILE A 195 -18.81 16.43 16.02
C ILE A 195 -18.57 17.32 17.23
N LYS A 196 -19.63 17.63 17.99
CA LYS A 196 -19.52 18.42 19.22
C LYS A 196 -18.81 17.58 20.29
N ALA A 197 -17.72 18.14 20.83
CA ALA A 197 -16.84 17.41 21.72
C ALA A 197 -17.45 17.28 23.12
N PRO A 198 -17.45 16.07 23.73
CA PRO A 198 -17.72 15.93 25.16
C PRO A 198 -16.73 16.75 25.99
N GLU A 199 -17.12 17.14 27.19
CA GLU A 199 -16.31 18.02 28.05
C GLU A 199 -14.87 17.53 28.22
N ASN A 200 -14.67 16.24 28.39
CA ASN A 200 -13.36 15.59 28.63
C ASN A 200 -12.63 15.17 27.35
N HIS A 201 -13.12 15.53 26.16
CA HIS A 201 -12.44 15.19 24.92
C HIS A 201 -11.17 16.03 24.76
N LEU A 202 -10.01 15.36 24.56
CA LEU A 202 -8.71 16.03 24.54
C LEU A 202 -8.40 16.72 23.20
N MET A 203 -8.89 16.16 22.09
CA MET A 203 -8.64 16.69 20.75
C MET A 203 -9.86 17.45 20.25
N LYS A 204 -9.97 18.71 20.61
CA LYS A 204 -11.09 19.58 20.22
C LYS A 204 -10.60 20.98 19.88
N TRP A 205 -11.31 21.60 18.99
CA TRP A 205 -11.04 22.95 18.48
C TRP A 205 -12.25 23.83 18.62
N ASP A 206 -12.02 25.13 18.71
CA ASP A 206 -13.09 26.10 18.67
C ASP A 206 -13.72 26.12 17.28
N SER A 207 -15.03 26.15 17.22
CA SER A 207 -15.81 26.21 16.00
C SER A 207 -17.04 27.12 16.17
N PRO A 208 -17.74 27.50 15.10
CA PRO A 208 -19.01 28.23 15.19
C PRO A 208 -20.07 27.50 16.02
N TRP A 209 -19.93 26.19 16.20
CA TRP A 209 -20.87 25.32 16.94
C TRP A 209 -20.36 24.93 18.34
N GLY A 210 -19.31 25.60 18.82
CA GLY A 210 -18.66 25.30 20.10
C GLY A 210 -17.46 24.37 19.97
N PRO A 211 -16.87 23.94 21.12
CA PRO A 211 -15.75 23.01 21.14
C PRO A 211 -16.09 21.68 20.46
N SER A 212 -15.35 21.29 19.44
CA SER A 212 -15.73 20.20 18.55
C SER A 212 -14.54 19.66 17.73
N TYR A 213 -14.73 18.60 16.96
CA TYR A 213 -13.70 17.98 16.15
C TYR A 213 -14.26 17.47 14.82
N PRO A 214 -13.40 17.25 13.77
CA PRO A 214 -13.87 16.86 12.46
C PRO A 214 -14.41 15.41 12.44
N GLY A 215 -15.41 15.17 11.61
CA GLY A 215 -15.76 13.84 11.15
C GLY A 215 -14.69 13.28 10.22
N TRP A 216 -14.69 11.97 10.03
CA TRP A 216 -13.61 11.29 9.28
C TRP A 216 -13.51 11.69 7.80
N HIS A 217 -14.64 11.93 7.15
CA HIS A 217 -14.69 12.12 5.69
C HIS A 217 -14.29 13.53 5.25
N ILE A 218 -14.53 14.54 6.10
CA ILE A 218 -14.27 15.94 5.78
C ILE A 218 -12.77 16.25 5.62
N GLU A 219 -11.90 15.45 6.28
CA GLU A 219 -10.47 15.60 6.22
C GLU A 219 -9.96 15.49 4.77
N CYS A 220 -10.27 14.34 4.13
CA CYS A 220 -9.83 14.07 2.76
C CYS A 220 -10.46 15.05 1.77
N SER A 221 -11.74 15.38 1.94
CA SER A 221 -12.43 16.36 1.09
C SER A 221 -11.80 17.75 1.16
N ALA A 222 -11.52 18.25 2.36
CA ALA A 222 -10.94 19.58 2.54
C ALA A 222 -9.47 19.65 2.09
N MET A 223 -8.66 18.68 2.51
CA MET A 223 -7.24 18.63 2.13
C MET A 223 -7.06 18.34 0.63
N GLY A 224 -7.86 17.44 0.06
CA GLY A 224 -7.87 17.17 -1.38
C GLY A 224 -8.18 18.44 -2.18
N GLN A 225 -9.24 19.16 -1.81
CA GLN A 225 -9.59 20.41 -2.49
C GLN A 225 -8.52 21.49 -2.32
N LYS A 226 -7.93 21.64 -1.12
CA LYS A 226 -6.89 22.64 -0.86
C LYS A 226 -5.69 22.49 -1.79
N TYR A 227 -5.22 21.27 -1.98
CA TYR A 227 -3.99 21.02 -2.72
C TYR A 227 -4.18 20.70 -4.19
N LEU A 228 -5.33 20.14 -4.57
CA LEU A 228 -5.60 19.65 -5.92
C LEU A 228 -6.76 20.38 -6.62
N GLY A 229 -7.50 21.24 -5.90
CA GLY A 229 -8.66 21.95 -6.42
C GLY A 229 -9.94 21.12 -6.40
N ASP A 230 -11.03 21.68 -6.96
CA ASP A 230 -12.36 21.06 -6.93
C ASP A 230 -12.43 19.72 -7.68
N GLN A 231 -11.57 19.52 -8.64
CA GLN A 231 -11.45 18.27 -9.40
C GLN A 231 -9.98 17.94 -9.68
N PHE A 232 -9.64 16.66 -9.54
CA PHE A 232 -8.32 16.10 -9.82
C PHE A 232 -8.44 14.78 -10.58
N ASP A 233 -7.30 14.19 -10.97
CA ASP A 233 -7.34 13.06 -11.89
C ASP A 233 -7.71 11.76 -11.20
N ILE A 234 -7.00 11.37 -10.15
CA ILE A 234 -7.09 10.03 -9.57
C ILE A 234 -7.25 10.10 -8.05
N HIS A 235 -8.25 9.37 -7.53
CA HIS A 235 -8.38 9.08 -6.09
C HIS A 235 -8.13 7.60 -5.83
N THR A 236 -7.35 7.28 -4.80
CA THR A 236 -6.99 5.89 -4.49
C THR A 236 -7.20 5.54 -3.02
N GLY A 237 -7.52 4.27 -2.75
CA GLY A 237 -7.63 3.73 -1.40
C GLY A 237 -7.80 2.21 -1.37
N GLY A 238 -8.09 1.67 -0.20
CA GLY A 238 -8.54 0.28 -0.05
C GLY A 238 -10.00 0.11 -0.49
N ILE A 239 -10.37 -1.09 -0.87
CA ILE A 239 -11.76 -1.41 -1.27
C ILE A 239 -12.77 -1.18 -0.12
N ASP A 240 -12.32 -1.25 1.12
CA ASP A 240 -13.08 -0.95 2.34
C ASP A 240 -13.54 0.51 2.42
N LEU A 241 -12.85 1.43 1.76
CA LEU A 241 -13.22 2.85 1.74
C LEU A 241 -14.38 3.16 0.79
N ILE A 242 -14.68 2.28 -0.18
CA ILE A 242 -15.72 2.52 -1.19
C ILE A 242 -17.08 2.79 -0.56
N PRO A 243 -17.58 1.95 0.38
CA PRO A 243 -18.99 2.02 0.78
C PRO A 243 -19.35 3.22 1.65
N THR A 244 -18.37 3.79 2.35
CA THR A 244 -18.62 4.87 3.30
C THR A 244 -17.71 6.06 3.03
N HIS A 245 -16.40 5.90 3.16
CA HIS A 245 -15.47 7.02 3.14
C HIS A 245 -15.47 7.77 1.79
N HIS A 246 -15.18 7.09 0.70
CA HIS A 246 -15.13 7.71 -0.62
C HIS A 246 -16.51 8.11 -1.15
N GLU A 247 -17.56 7.34 -0.78
CA GLU A 247 -18.93 7.72 -1.08
C GLU A 247 -19.29 9.05 -0.45
N ASN A 248 -18.93 9.26 0.82
CA ASN A 248 -19.20 10.47 1.58
C ASN A 248 -18.33 11.65 1.10
N GLU A 249 -17.10 11.42 0.65
CA GLU A 249 -16.29 12.46 0.00
C GLU A 249 -16.94 12.95 -1.31
N ILE A 250 -17.49 12.03 -2.12
CA ILE A 250 -18.26 12.42 -3.32
C ILE A 250 -19.49 13.25 -2.93
N ALA A 251 -20.22 12.82 -1.90
CA ALA A 251 -21.38 13.54 -1.39
C ALA A 251 -21.02 14.97 -0.95
N GLN A 252 -19.96 15.11 -0.16
CA GLN A 252 -19.44 16.39 0.31
C GLN A 252 -19.03 17.30 -0.84
N SER A 253 -18.29 16.81 -1.82
CA SER A 253 -17.86 17.59 -2.97
C SER A 253 -19.05 18.04 -3.84
N LYS A 254 -20.02 17.14 -4.07
CA LYS A 254 -21.25 17.51 -4.78
C LYS A 254 -22.06 18.58 -4.04
N GLY A 255 -22.19 18.45 -2.72
CA GLY A 255 -22.88 19.44 -1.89
C GLY A 255 -22.17 20.80 -1.88
N LYS A 256 -20.83 20.81 -1.87
CA LYS A 256 -20.05 22.04 -1.84
C LYS A 256 -19.97 22.77 -3.18
N CYS A 257 -19.64 22.05 -4.27
CA CYS A 257 -19.31 22.64 -5.57
C CYS A 257 -20.03 22.00 -6.78
N GLY A 258 -20.92 21.02 -6.55
CA GLY A 258 -21.68 20.35 -7.61
C GLY A 258 -20.89 19.32 -8.42
N LYS A 259 -19.65 19.01 -8.05
CA LYS A 259 -18.72 18.16 -8.83
C LYS A 259 -18.35 16.90 -8.08
N ILE A 260 -18.01 15.84 -8.82
CA ILE A 260 -17.31 14.66 -8.28
C ILE A 260 -15.81 15.04 -8.23
N PRO A 261 -15.11 14.83 -7.08
CA PRO A 261 -13.77 15.39 -6.89
C PRO A 261 -12.70 14.69 -7.74
N ALA A 262 -12.82 13.40 -7.99
CA ALA A 262 -11.86 12.66 -8.81
C ALA A 262 -12.51 12.08 -10.06
N ARG A 263 -11.76 12.09 -11.18
CA ARG A 263 -12.19 11.51 -12.45
C ARG A 263 -12.07 9.99 -12.45
N TYR A 264 -11.02 9.45 -11.82
CA TYR A 264 -10.75 8.02 -11.72
C TYR A 264 -10.64 7.60 -10.24
N TRP A 265 -11.33 6.52 -9.90
CA TRP A 265 -11.35 5.94 -8.55
C TRP A 265 -10.76 4.54 -8.59
N LEU A 266 -9.58 4.36 -8.01
CA LEU A 266 -8.85 3.09 -8.04
C LEU A 266 -8.74 2.51 -6.63
N HIS A 267 -9.10 1.22 -6.48
CA HIS A 267 -9.14 0.56 -5.17
C HIS A 267 -8.36 -0.74 -5.15
N GLY A 268 -7.53 -0.88 -4.12
CA GLY A 268 -6.81 -2.13 -3.83
C GLY A 268 -7.67 -3.11 -3.06
N GLU A 269 -7.64 -4.39 -3.45
CA GLU A 269 -8.39 -5.47 -2.80
C GLU A 269 -7.67 -5.96 -1.54
N TYR A 270 -8.39 -6.71 -0.69
CA TYR A 270 -7.91 -7.21 0.60
C TYR A 270 -6.72 -8.17 0.50
N LEU A 271 -5.91 -8.15 1.56
CA LEU A 271 -4.93 -9.19 1.84
C LEU A 271 -5.57 -10.26 2.75
N LEU A 272 -5.46 -11.52 2.32
CA LEU A 272 -5.80 -12.68 3.13
C LEU A 272 -4.54 -13.23 3.80
N ILE A 273 -4.69 -13.88 4.94
CA ILE A 273 -3.63 -14.59 5.65
C ILE A 273 -4.00 -16.07 5.73
N ASN A 274 -3.23 -16.94 5.08
CA ASN A 274 -3.50 -18.39 5.02
C ASN A 274 -4.97 -18.69 4.61
N GLY A 275 -5.47 -17.96 3.60
CA GLY A 275 -6.84 -18.11 3.09
C GLY A 275 -7.94 -17.45 3.93
N GLY A 276 -7.61 -16.91 5.11
CA GLY A 276 -8.54 -16.27 6.02
C GLY A 276 -8.40 -14.74 6.09
N LYS A 277 -9.35 -14.09 6.78
CA LYS A 277 -9.27 -12.65 7.06
C LYS A 277 -8.16 -12.36 8.07
N MET A 278 -7.40 -11.28 7.86
CA MET A 278 -6.49 -10.73 8.86
C MET A 278 -7.30 -10.16 10.03
N SER A 279 -7.00 -10.57 11.27
CA SER A 279 -7.73 -10.14 12.46
C SER A 279 -6.87 -10.25 13.72
N LYS A 280 -6.94 -9.25 14.60
CA LYS A 280 -6.26 -9.30 15.92
C LYS A 280 -6.71 -10.49 16.77
N SER A 281 -8.00 -10.83 16.73
CA SER A 281 -8.55 -11.95 17.49
C SER A 281 -8.03 -13.32 17.05
N LEU A 282 -7.57 -13.43 15.80
CA LEU A 282 -6.94 -14.64 15.25
C LEU A 282 -5.42 -14.66 15.42
N GLY A 283 -4.81 -13.59 15.96
CA GLY A 283 -3.37 -13.49 16.12
C GLY A 283 -2.57 -13.53 14.82
N ASN A 284 -3.22 -13.25 13.67
CA ASN A 284 -2.64 -13.35 12.34
C ASN A 284 -2.40 -11.97 11.68
N VAL A 285 -2.22 -10.93 12.48
CA VAL A 285 -1.86 -9.58 12.00
C VAL A 285 -0.35 -9.51 11.86
N TYR A 286 0.13 -9.23 10.64
CA TYR A 286 1.55 -9.07 10.36
C TYR A 286 1.88 -7.64 9.96
N LEU A 287 3.10 -7.22 10.32
CA LEU A 287 3.69 -5.91 10.09
C LEU A 287 4.95 -6.06 9.22
N VAL A 288 5.48 -4.98 8.69
CA VAL A 288 6.76 -5.01 7.94
C VAL A 288 7.92 -5.47 8.84
N LYS A 289 7.89 -5.12 10.12
CA LYS A 289 8.89 -5.58 11.10
C LYS A 289 8.92 -7.11 11.24
N ASP A 290 7.76 -7.81 11.15
CA ASP A 290 7.74 -9.27 11.27
C ASP A 290 8.47 -9.94 10.10
N ILE A 291 8.44 -9.32 8.91
CA ILE A 291 9.21 -9.77 7.75
C ILE A 291 10.71 -9.63 8.02
N LYS A 292 11.14 -8.49 8.60
CA LYS A 292 12.54 -8.24 8.99
C LYS A 292 12.99 -9.19 10.08
N GLU A 293 12.18 -9.42 11.11
CA GLU A 293 12.48 -10.30 12.24
C GLU A 293 12.63 -11.76 11.79
N LYS A 294 11.90 -12.17 10.76
CA LYS A 294 12.11 -13.47 10.09
C LYS A 294 13.33 -13.48 9.15
N GLY A 295 14.06 -12.36 9.06
CA GLY A 295 15.32 -12.23 8.32
C GLY A 295 15.14 -12.01 6.83
N PHE A 296 13.97 -11.63 6.36
CA PHE A 296 13.76 -11.24 4.96
C PHE A 296 13.95 -9.74 4.76
N ASP A 297 14.51 -9.36 3.60
CA ASP A 297 14.44 -8.01 3.11
C ASP A 297 12.97 -7.63 2.87
N PRO A 298 12.44 -6.51 3.41
CA PRO A 298 11.05 -6.08 3.19
C PRO A 298 10.66 -5.95 1.72
N ILE A 299 11.60 -5.65 0.82
CA ILE A 299 11.41 -5.60 -0.63
C ILE A 299 10.79 -6.91 -1.18
N VAL A 300 11.06 -8.03 -0.51
CA VAL A 300 10.47 -9.33 -0.85
C VAL A 300 8.95 -9.28 -0.80
N TYR A 301 8.36 -8.56 0.18
CA TYR A 301 6.91 -8.40 0.25
C TYR A 301 6.36 -7.57 -0.92
N LYS A 302 7.09 -6.55 -1.35
CA LYS A 302 6.72 -5.76 -2.53
C LYS A 302 6.71 -6.64 -3.78
N LEU A 303 7.76 -7.43 -4.01
CA LEU A 303 7.82 -8.39 -5.11
C LEU A 303 6.73 -9.46 -5.00
N PHE A 304 6.47 -10.00 -3.80
CA PHE A 304 5.39 -10.94 -3.55
C PHE A 304 4.03 -10.36 -3.95
N SER A 305 3.80 -9.07 -3.69
CA SER A 305 2.54 -8.40 -4.04
C SER A 305 2.29 -8.36 -5.55
N TYR A 306 3.33 -8.41 -6.38
CA TYR A 306 3.22 -8.45 -7.85
C TYR A 306 2.78 -9.79 -8.42
N SER A 307 2.71 -10.84 -7.60
CA SER A 307 2.16 -12.13 -8.01
C SER A 307 0.64 -12.13 -8.23
N CYS A 308 -0.04 -11.08 -7.77
CA CYS A 308 -1.48 -10.93 -7.88
C CYS A 308 -1.85 -9.51 -8.34
N HIS A 309 -2.87 -9.41 -9.18
CA HIS A 309 -3.39 -8.10 -9.59
C HIS A 309 -3.92 -7.32 -8.36
N TYR A 310 -3.71 -6.00 -8.30
CA TYR A 310 -4.07 -5.17 -7.13
C TYR A 310 -5.58 -5.24 -6.79
N ARG A 311 -6.44 -5.48 -7.77
CA ARG A 311 -7.90 -5.66 -7.61
C ARG A 311 -8.34 -7.07 -7.21
N ASN A 312 -7.42 -8.01 -7.06
CA ASN A 312 -7.72 -9.37 -6.62
C ASN A 312 -7.21 -9.60 -5.20
N LYS A 313 -7.88 -10.49 -4.44
CA LYS A 313 -7.42 -10.88 -3.10
C LYS A 313 -6.08 -11.60 -3.20
N LEU A 314 -5.08 -11.09 -2.50
CA LEU A 314 -3.77 -11.72 -2.37
C LEU A 314 -3.75 -12.55 -1.09
N ASN A 315 -3.30 -13.80 -1.19
CA ASN A 315 -3.17 -14.66 -0.02
C ASN A 315 -1.71 -14.70 0.46
N PHE A 316 -1.45 -14.04 1.59
CA PHE A 316 -0.15 -14.05 2.22
C PHE A 316 0.10 -15.40 2.92
N THR A 317 1.25 -15.99 2.64
CA THR A 317 1.82 -17.12 3.37
C THR A 317 3.32 -16.93 3.50
N TRP A 318 3.93 -17.51 4.51
CA TRP A 318 5.39 -17.44 4.68
C TRP A 318 6.14 -18.19 3.58
N GLU A 319 5.59 -19.29 3.08
CA GLU A 319 6.12 -20.02 1.92
C GLU A 319 6.12 -19.14 0.65
N GLY A 320 5.10 -18.28 0.50
CA GLY A 320 5.03 -17.29 -0.58
C GLY A 320 6.15 -16.25 -0.46
N ILE A 321 6.43 -15.77 0.75
CA ILE A 321 7.55 -14.85 1.02
C ILE A 321 8.91 -15.52 0.74
N GLU A 322 9.12 -16.75 1.20
CA GLU A 322 10.35 -17.51 0.88
C GLU A 322 10.56 -17.68 -0.64
N SER A 323 9.48 -17.96 -1.37
CA SER A 323 9.53 -18.08 -2.83
C SER A 323 9.85 -16.73 -3.50
N ALA A 324 9.27 -15.64 -3.01
CA ALA A 324 9.57 -14.30 -3.50
C ALA A 324 11.02 -13.88 -3.19
N ALA A 325 11.56 -14.25 -2.02
CA ALA A 325 12.97 -14.01 -1.67
C ALA A 325 13.92 -14.70 -2.64
N LYS A 326 13.66 -15.98 -2.95
CA LYS A 326 14.45 -16.72 -3.97
C LYS A 326 14.32 -16.09 -5.36
N SER A 327 13.15 -15.58 -5.67
CA SER A 327 12.88 -14.89 -6.95
C SER A 327 13.63 -13.57 -7.05
N LEU A 328 13.64 -12.75 -6.00
CA LEU A 328 14.40 -11.50 -5.94
C LEU A 328 15.90 -11.77 -6.12
N GLN A 329 16.43 -12.77 -5.41
CA GLN A 329 17.83 -13.16 -5.55
C GLN A 329 18.19 -13.59 -6.98
N ARG A 330 17.30 -14.32 -7.66
CA ARG A 330 17.52 -14.72 -9.07
C ARG A 330 17.51 -13.53 -9.99
N LEU A 331 16.64 -12.54 -9.78
CA LEU A 331 16.59 -11.31 -10.57
C LEU A 331 17.88 -10.49 -10.38
N ARG A 332 18.31 -10.28 -9.13
CA ARG A 332 19.56 -9.58 -8.81
C ARG A 332 20.78 -10.29 -9.42
N ASN A 333 20.85 -11.62 -9.31
CA ASN A 333 21.92 -12.41 -9.94
C ASN A 333 21.89 -12.27 -11.47
N SER A 334 20.71 -12.33 -12.10
CA SER A 334 20.59 -12.16 -13.54
C SER A 334 21.04 -10.75 -13.96
N TYR A 335 20.65 -9.72 -13.22
CA TYR A 335 21.11 -8.36 -13.48
C TYR A 335 22.64 -8.27 -13.44
N GLN A 336 23.28 -8.81 -12.40
CA GLN A 336 24.74 -8.79 -12.25
C GLN A 336 25.47 -9.59 -13.36
N MET A 337 24.92 -10.76 -13.72
CA MET A 337 25.48 -11.57 -14.83
C MET A 337 25.40 -10.81 -16.16
N ASN A 338 24.32 -10.10 -16.41
CA ASN A 338 24.17 -9.31 -17.63
C ASN A 338 25.02 -8.04 -17.60
N LEU A 339 25.12 -7.35 -16.46
CA LEU A 339 25.94 -6.16 -16.30
C LEU A 339 27.43 -6.42 -16.66
N ASN A 340 27.92 -7.61 -16.29
CA ASN A 340 29.28 -8.06 -16.56
C ASN A 340 29.37 -8.95 -17.82
N GLY A 341 28.30 -9.10 -18.59
CA GLY A 341 28.23 -9.93 -19.76
C GLY A 341 29.00 -9.33 -20.97
N THR A 342 29.55 -10.19 -21.77
CA THR A 342 30.35 -9.81 -22.96
C THR A 342 29.83 -10.39 -24.27
N ASP A 343 28.71 -11.09 -24.24
CA ASP A 343 28.09 -11.67 -25.43
C ASP A 343 27.66 -10.58 -26.40
N LYS A 344 27.87 -10.81 -27.68
CA LYS A 344 27.41 -9.89 -28.72
C LYS A 344 25.94 -10.17 -29.06
N LEU A 345 25.13 -9.13 -29.04
CA LEU A 345 23.75 -9.18 -29.51
C LEU A 345 23.71 -9.10 -31.04
N THR A 346 22.82 -9.88 -31.66
CA THR A 346 22.45 -9.75 -33.06
C THR A 346 21.35 -8.72 -33.24
N GLU A 347 21.01 -8.37 -34.49
CA GLU A 347 19.83 -7.54 -34.78
C GLU A 347 18.53 -8.19 -34.24
N GLU A 348 18.37 -9.51 -34.42
CA GLU A 348 17.25 -10.29 -33.92
C GLU A 348 17.16 -10.23 -32.37
N ASP A 349 18.29 -10.34 -31.66
CA ASP A 349 18.32 -10.20 -30.20
C ASP A 349 17.86 -8.79 -29.77
N THR A 350 18.27 -7.76 -30.47
CA THR A 350 17.93 -6.37 -30.19
C THR A 350 16.42 -6.12 -30.44
N GLU A 351 15.90 -6.65 -31.54
CA GLU A 351 14.45 -6.62 -31.82
C GLU A 351 13.64 -7.33 -30.75
N ARG A 352 14.11 -8.52 -30.30
CA ARG A 352 13.45 -9.27 -29.22
C ARG A 352 13.46 -8.51 -27.90
N LEU A 353 14.56 -7.87 -27.52
CA LEU A 353 14.61 -7.04 -26.31
C LEU A 353 13.66 -5.84 -26.40
N SER A 354 13.57 -5.19 -27.57
CA SER A 354 12.58 -4.13 -27.82
C SER A 354 11.15 -4.63 -27.68
N GLN A 355 10.85 -5.83 -28.18
CA GLN A 355 9.51 -6.43 -28.07
C GLN A 355 9.16 -6.77 -26.60
N ILE A 356 10.13 -7.27 -25.83
CA ILE A 356 9.96 -7.51 -24.38
C ILE A 356 9.64 -6.19 -23.66
N GLU A 357 10.36 -5.12 -23.98
CA GLU A 357 10.10 -3.79 -23.41
C GLU A 357 8.71 -3.28 -23.77
N GLU A 358 8.32 -3.37 -25.03
CA GLU A 358 6.99 -2.95 -25.49
C GLU A 358 5.87 -3.73 -24.79
N ASN A 359 6.03 -5.04 -24.63
CA ASN A 359 5.06 -5.89 -23.95
C ASN A 359 4.97 -5.59 -22.46
N PHE A 360 6.09 -5.33 -21.78
CA PHE A 360 6.10 -4.84 -20.39
C PHE A 360 5.33 -3.52 -20.28
N HIS A 361 5.60 -2.57 -21.18
CA HIS A 361 4.93 -1.27 -21.21
C HIS A 361 3.41 -1.42 -21.42
N LYS A 362 2.98 -2.29 -22.36
CA LYS A 362 1.55 -2.62 -22.54
C LYS A 362 0.93 -3.19 -21.27
N ALA A 363 1.64 -4.08 -20.57
CA ALA A 363 1.13 -4.73 -19.36
C ALA A 363 0.92 -3.74 -18.21
N ILE A 364 1.88 -2.85 -17.95
CA ILE A 364 1.73 -1.84 -16.88
C ILE A 364 0.66 -0.80 -17.23
N ASN A 365 0.43 -0.52 -18.51
CA ASN A 365 -0.59 0.40 -18.99
C ASN A 365 -2.00 -0.22 -19.04
N ASP A 366 -2.12 -1.54 -18.92
CA ASP A 366 -3.39 -2.24 -18.86
C ASP A 366 -3.81 -2.50 -17.41
N ASP A 367 -4.22 -1.43 -16.72
CA ASP A 367 -4.72 -1.49 -15.35
C ASP A 367 -3.69 -2.02 -14.35
N LEU A 368 -2.42 -1.60 -14.51
CA LEU A 368 -1.31 -2.01 -13.65
C LEU A 368 -1.17 -3.53 -13.53
N ASN A 369 -1.24 -4.24 -14.65
CA ASN A 369 -1.21 -5.71 -14.67
C ASN A 369 0.19 -6.24 -14.32
N MET A 370 0.55 -6.14 -13.04
CA MET A 370 1.87 -6.54 -12.54
C MET A 370 2.17 -8.03 -12.73
N PRO A 371 1.23 -8.98 -12.58
CA PRO A 371 1.51 -10.37 -12.90
C PRO A 371 1.96 -10.58 -14.34
N LEU A 372 1.32 -9.90 -15.30
CA LEU A 372 1.71 -9.97 -16.70
C LEU A 372 3.04 -9.23 -16.94
N ALA A 373 3.22 -8.04 -16.37
CA ALA A 373 4.47 -7.30 -16.47
C ALA A 373 5.68 -8.12 -15.96
N MET A 374 5.51 -8.82 -14.83
CA MET A 374 6.54 -9.69 -14.28
C MET A 374 6.91 -10.85 -15.20
N SER A 375 6.02 -11.33 -16.07
CA SER A 375 6.37 -12.37 -17.06
C SER A 375 7.43 -11.86 -18.04
N PHE A 376 7.34 -10.61 -18.47
CA PHE A 376 8.33 -9.97 -19.36
C PHE A 376 9.62 -9.62 -18.63
N VAL A 377 9.56 -9.26 -17.35
CA VAL A 377 10.76 -9.12 -16.50
C VAL A 377 11.52 -10.45 -16.46
N TRP A 378 10.82 -11.58 -16.27
CA TRP A 378 11.43 -12.89 -16.27
C TRP A 378 11.92 -13.33 -17.65
N GLU A 379 11.27 -12.92 -18.73
CA GLU A 379 11.76 -13.17 -20.10
C GLU A 379 13.11 -12.46 -20.32
N ALA A 380 13.21 -11.17 -19.96
CA ALA A 380 14.46 -10.43 -20.02
C ALA A 380 15.54 -11.06 -19.09
N ALA A 381 15.19 -11.41 -17.85
CA ALA A 381 16.15 -12.00 -16.91
C ALA A 381 16.71 -13.36 -17.37
N ARG A 382 15.95 -14.11 -18.16
CA ARG A 382 16.34 -15.42 -18.72
C ARG A 382 16.93 -15.32 -20.11
N PHE A 383 17.19 -14.10 -20.61
CA PHE A 383 17.79 -13.91 -21.94
C PHE A 383 19.09 -14.72 -22.05
N GLU A 384 19.27 -15.43 -23.15
CA GLU A 384 20.35 -16.41 -23.31
C GLU A 384 21.70 -15.75 -23.24
N LYS A 385 21.88 -14.65 -24.01
CA LYS A 385 23.12 -13.88 -24.09
C LYS A 385 23.25 -12.95 -22.90
N LYS A 386 24.42 -12.94 -22.28
CA LYS A 386 24.75 -12.05 -21.16
C LYS A 386 25.39 -10.78 -21.68
N ASN A 387 24.63 -9.69 -21.60
CA ASN A 387 25.01 -8.40 -22.20
C ASN A 387 24.50 -7.22 -21.36
N PRO A 388 25.25 -6.12 -21.25
CA PRO A 388 24.83 -4.92 -20.53
C PRO A 388 23.50 -4.30 -20.98
N GLU A 389 23.09 -4.48 -22.24
CA GLU A 389 21.78 -3.98 -22.70
C GLU A 389 20.61 -4.70 -22.01
N VAL A 390 20.76 -6.00 -21.71
CA VAL A 390 19.76 -6.73 -20.92
C VAL A 390 19.72 -6.20 -19.47
N ALA A 391 20.87 -5.88 -18.87
CA ALA A 391 20.93 -5.26 -17.55
C ALA A 391 20.25 -3.88 -17.55
N LYS A 392 20.50 -3.06 -18.57
CA LYS A 392 19.83 -1.76 -18.73
C LYS A 392 18.30 -1.91 -18.83
N LEU A 393 17.83 -2.90 -19.59
CA LEU A 393 16.41 -3.18 -19.73
C LEU A 393 15.79 -3.58 -18.36
N LEU A 394 16.46 -4.47 -17.62
CA LEU A 394 16.03 -4.86 -16.28
C LEU A 394 16.00 -3.66 -15.30
N ALA A 395 17.02 -2.80 -15.33
CA ALA A 395 17.04 -1.55 -14.54
C ALA A 395 15.92 -0.59 -14.96
N LYS A 396 15.61 -0.50 -16.26
CA LYS A 396 14.48 0.28 -16.77
C LYS A 396 13.14 -0.24 -16.22
N PHE A 397 12.95 -1.55 -16.19
CA PHE A 397 11.77 -2.13 -15.57
C PHE A 397 11.69 -1.84 -14.06
N ASP A 398 12.82 -1.81 -13.38
CA ASP A 398 12.88 -1.53 -11.95
C ASP A 398 12.48 -0.09 -11.60
N THR A 399 12.51 0.84 -12.54
CA THR A 399 11.95 2.18 -12.32
C THR A 399 10.45 2.12 -12.01
N VAL A 400 9.74 1.08 -12.50
CA VAL A 400 8.34 0.80 -12.19
C VAL A 400 8.21 -0.16 -11.00
N LEU A 401 9.02 -1.22 -10.95
CA LEU A 401 8.93 -2.26 -9.93
C LEU A 401 9.39 -1.74 -8.55
N GLY A 402 10.45 -0.94 -8.53
CA GLY A 402 11.05 -0.43 -7.29
C GLY A 402 11.50 -1.54 -6.33
N ILE A 403 12.01 -2.66 -6.87
CA ILE A 403 12.48 -3.82 -6.08
C ILE A 403 14.00 -3.83 -5.88
N LYS A 404 14.66 -2.74 -6.30
CA LYS A 404 16.11 -2.57 -6.14
C LYS A 404 16.89 -3.74 -6.73
N ILE A 405 16.65 -4.00 -8.02
CA ILE A 405 17.24 -5.14 -8.74
C ILE A 405 18.76 -4.99 -8.90
N ASP A 406 19.27 -3.77 -8.86
CA ASP A 406 20.68 -3.41 -8.94
C ASP A 406 21.43 -3.53 -7.61
N GLU A 407 20.70 -3.61 -6.48
CA GLU A 407 21.36 -3.87 -5.21
C GLU A 407 22.06 -5.22 -5.24
N VAL A 408 23.36 -5.16 -5.21
CA VAL A 408 24.17 -6.33 -4.90
C VAL A 408 23.86 -6.66 -3.45
N ASN A 409 23.47 -7.89 -3.14
CA ASN A 409 23.51 -8.36 -1.76
C ASN A 409 24.97 -8.26 -1.30
N SER A 410 25.38 -7.09 -0.84
CA SER A 410 26.66 -6.84 -0.20
C SER A 410 26.72 -7.51 1.19
N GLU A 411 25.61 -7.95 1.71
CA GLU A 411 25.60 -8.97 2.73
C GLU A 411 25.94 -10.34 2.06
N LYS A 412 27.22 -10.58 1.77
CA LYS A 412 27.77 -11.88 2.16
C LYS A 412 27.32 -12.00 3.61
N GLN A 413 26.20 -12.70 3.87
CA GLN A 413 25.89 -13.10 5.24
C GLN A 413 27.19 -13.69 5.74
N GLU A 414 27.83 -13.02 6.70
CA GLU A 414 29.00 -13.59 7.34
C GLU A 414 28.51 -14.90 7.93
N ILE A 415 28.82 -15.97 7.21
CA ILE A 415 28.53 -17.33 7.70
C ILE A 415 29.38 -17.44 8.97
N PRO A 416 28.77 -17.65 10.14
CA PRO A 416 29.54 -17.75 11.37
C PRO A 416 30.70 -18.72 11.20
N GLN A 417 31.88 -18.38 11.73
CA GLN A 417 33.07 -19.18 11.58
C GLN A 417 32.81 -20.62 12.01
N GLU A 418 32.00 -20.83 13.04
CA GLU A 418 31.58 -22.17 13.51
C GLU A 418 30.90 -23.01 12.40
N ILE A 419 30.10 -22.38 11.54
CA ILE A 419 29.43 -23.05 10.40
C ILE A 419 30.45 -23.36 9.32
N LEU A 420 31.37 -22.44 9.02
CA LEU A 420 32.44 -22.68 8.05
C LEU A 420 33.34 -23.83 8.49
N ASP A 421 33.66 -23.93 9.78
CA ASP A 421 34.44 -24.99 10.36
C ASP A 421 33.73 -26.37 10.23
N LEU A 422 32.40 -26.41 10.43
CA LEU A 422 31.59 -27.61 10.23
C LEU A 422 31.54 -28.04 8.77
N VAL A 423 31.45 -27.07 7.84
CA VAL A 423 31.47 -27.32 6.40
C VAL A 423 32.82 -27.93 5.97
N GLU A 424 33.93 -27.41 6.46
CA GLU A 424 35.25 -27.93 6.15
C GLU A 424 35.45 -29.35 6.75
N GLN A 425 34.99 -29.58 7.99
CA GLN A 425 34.99 -30.93 8.58
C GLN A 425 34.14 -31.91 7.74
N ARG A 426 32.96 -31.50 7.26
CA ARG A 426 32.12 -32.32 6.38
C ARG A 426 32.84 -32.62 5.06
N LYS A 427 33.54 -31.67 4.48
CA LYS A 427 34.33 -31.88 3.27
C LYS A 427 35.43 -32.90 3.49
N MET A 428 36.20 -32.81 4.59
CA MET A 428 37.22 -33.80 4.96
C MET A 428 36.63 -35.20 5.17
N ALA A 429 35.46 -35.31 5.82
CA ALA A 429 34.78 -36.59 6.01
C ALA A 429 34.43 -37.24 4.65
N ARG A 430 33.95 -36.45 3.69
CA ARG A 430 33.64 -36.91 2.32
C ARG A 430 34.88 -37.35 1.55
N GLU A 431 35.97 -36.61 1.63
CA GLU A 431 37.25 -36.96 1.01
C GLU A 431 37.79 -38.30 1.57
N ASN A 432 37.60 -38.55 2.88
CA ASN A 432 37.93 -39.80 3.53
C ASN A 432 36.88 -40.92 3.35
N LYS A 433 35.80 -40.67 2.58
CA LYS A 433 34.67 -41.57 2.35
C LYS A 433 33.91 -41.97 3.62
N ASP A 434 34.01 -41.17 4.67
CA ASP A 434 33.24 -41.33 5.93
C ASP A 434 31.87 -40.67 5.75
N TRP A 435 30.95 -41.40 5.14
CA TRP A 435 29.61 -40.92 4.81
C TRP A 435 28.77 -40.70 6.06
N THR A 436 28.95 -41.51 7.09
CA THR A 436 28.23 -41.40 8.35
C THR A 436 28.52 -40.05 9.02
N LYS A 437 29.79 -39.71 9.16
CA LYS A 437 30.22 -38.45 9.74
C LYS A 437 29.84 -37.24 8.88
N SER A 438 29.87 -37.39 7.57
CA SER A 438 29.41 -36.34 6.63
C SER A 438 27.93 -36.02 6.81
N ASP A 439 27.08 -37.03 7.04
CA ASP A 439 25.64 -36.83 7.26
C ASP A 439 25.36 -36.23 8.64
N GLU A 440 26.05 -36.70 9.70
CA GLU A 440 25.99 -36.12 11.04
C GLU A 440 26.32 -34.59 11.02
N LEU A 441 27.39 -34.23 10.33
CA LEU A 441 27.82 -32.84 10.20
C LEU A 441 26.79 -31.99 9.39
N ARG A 442 26.19 -32.58 8.34
CA ARG A 442 25.14 -31.93 7.60
C ARG A 442 23.92 -31.67 8.50
N ASP A 443 23.51 -32.63 9.30
CA ASP A 443 22.38 -32.50 10.21
C ASP A 443 22.67 -31.47 11.32
N LEU A 444 23.91 -31.42 11.82
CA LEU A 444 24.33 -30.39 12.78
C LEU A 444 24.30 -28.99 12.17
N ILE A 445 24.77 -28.83 10.93
CA ILE A 445 24.67 -27.57 10.18
C ILE A 445 23.19 -27.19 9.99
N ASN A 446 22.32 -28.15 9.65
CA ASN A 446 20.89 -27.95 9.52
C ASN A 446 20.26 -27.54 10.87
N GLN A 447 20.63 -28.14 11.97
CA GLN A 447 20.16 -27.77 13.32
C GLN A 447 20.57 -26.35 13.71
N LYS A 448 21.72 -25.87 13.21
CA LYS A 448 22.21 -24.50 13.43
C LYS A 448 21.59 -23.50 12.44
N GLY A 449 20.63 -23.92 11.60
CA GLY A 449 19.89 -23.06 10.69
C GLY A 449 20.59 -22.80 9.36
N TYR A 450 21.47 -23.68 8.92
CA TYR A 450 22.13 -23.60 7.61
C TYR A 450 21.97 -24.91 6.84
N ASN A 451 21.92 -24.83 5.52
CA ASN A 451 21.96 -25.99 4.62
C ASN A 451 23.21 -25.93 3.76
N VAL A 452 23.75 -27.09 3.41
CA VAL A 452 24.91 -27.22 2.53
C VAL A 452 24.53 -27.94 1.26
N LYS A 453 24.89 -27.34 0.12
CA LYS A 453 24.67 -27.89 -1.21
C LYS A 453 26.02 -28.06 -1.92
N ASP A 454 26.32 -29.29 -2.32
CA ASP A 454 27.51 -29.57 -3.12
C ASP A 454 27.28 -29.12 -4.56
N THR A 455 28.21 -28.32 -5.10
CA THR A 455 28.18 -27.80 -6.47
C THR A 455 29.44 -28.17 -7.21
N LYS A 456 29.48 -28.00 -8.53
CA LYS A 456 30.71 -28.25 -9.32
C LYS A 456 31.89 -27.36 -8.91
N ASN A 457 31.59 -26.21 -8.28
CA ASN A 457 32.58 -25.19 -7.91
C ASN A 457 32.89 -25.16 -6.40
N GLY A 458 32.40 -26.15 -5.62
CA GLY A 458 32.60 -26.22 -4.17
C GLY A 458 31.30 -26.43 -3.40
N VAL A 459 31.31 -26.13 -2.10
CA VAL A 459 30.14 -26.24 -1.22
C VAL A 459 29.48 -24.89 -1.04
N GLU A 460 28.20 -24.80 -1.35
CA GLU A 460 27.38 -23.62 -1.12
C GLU A 460 26.68 -23.77 0.24
N VAL A 461 26.80 -22.75 1.10
CA VAL A 461 26.17 -22.71 2.43
C VAL A 461 24.99 -21.74 2.36
N ILE A 462 23.79 -22.21 2.68
CA ILE A 462 22.54 -21.47 2.59
C ILE A 462 21.89 -21.44 3.97
N LYS A 463 21.56 -20.25 4.48
CA LYS A 463 20.82 -20.13 5.74
C LYS A 463 19.40 -20.68 5.59
N ILE A 464 19.01 -21.57 6.51
CA ILE A 464 17.63 -22.09 6.56
C ILE A 464 16.82 -21.16 7.46
N TRP A 465 15.76 -20.60 6.92
CA TRP A 465 14.80 -19.84 7.72
C TRP A 465 13.89 -20.87 8.44
N ARG A 466 14.01 -20.96 9.77
CA ARG A 466 13.15 -21.87 10.55
C ARG A 466 11.71 -21.37 10.55
N LYS A 467 10.78 -22.34 10.44
CA LYS A 467 9.33 -22.14 10.55
C LYS A 467 8.91 -21.55 11.89
#